data_c1fd4e85efa9fd6502828156a0dbd9dd
#
_entry.id   c1fd4e85efa9fd6502828156a0dbd9dd
#
_cell.length_a   1.000
_cell.length_b   1.000
_cell.length_c   1.000
_cell.angle_alpha   90.00
_cell.angle_beta   90.00
_cell.angle_gamma   90.00
#
_symmetry.space_group_name_H-M   'P 1'
#
loop_
_entity.id
_entity.type
_entity.pdbx_description
1 polymer ?
#
loop_
_entity_poly.entity_id
_entity_poly.type
_entity_poly.pdbx_seq_one_letter_code
_entity_poly.pdbx_strand_id
1 'polypeptide(L)'
;LSTVKQVSENTNNPVPYAIAQIIKVAAMSRVTDTYGPIPYSKIGQDGKITIPYDTQEEVYNAFFKELDESIEVLTENRNAALVASADFVYSGNVQKWVKFANSLKLRLAIRIANVSPAKAKEMAESAVNHELGLIETNADNATWKYFGTISNPLFMAVRYNEEASGGDTHPAADIICYMNGYNDNRRASYFEESKWEGESYVGLRRGIDLSKARESFINYSRVKISSSDPVLWMNAAEVAFLRAEATAVY
;
A
#
# COMPACT_ATOMS: atom_id res chain seq x y z
N LEU A 1 13.07 -9.07 -10.06
CA LEU A 1 13.53 -7.84 -10.75
C LEU A 1 14.60 -8.12 -11.82
N SER A 2 15.61 -8.97 -11.56
CA SER A 2 16.69 -9.26 -12.53
C SER A 2 16.15 -9.75 -13.88
N THR A 3 15.20 -10.67 -13.86
CA THR A 3 14.55 -11.18 -15.09
C THR A 3 13.80 -10.06 -15.85
N VAL A 4 13.07 -9.20 -15.14
CA VAL A 4 12.34 -8.09 -15.76
C VAL A 4 13.33 -7.10 -16.38
N LYS A 5 14.43 -6.81 -15.70
CA LYS A 5 15.51 -5.96 -16.21
C LYS A 5 16.10 -6.53 -17.51
N GLN A 6 16.46 -7.81 -17.50
CA GLN A 6 17.01 -8.49 -18.68
C GLN A 6 16.04 -8.49 -19.87
N VAL A 7 14.74 -8.73 -19.62
CA VAL A 7 13.72 -8.65 -20.67
C VAL A 7 13.60 -7.23 -21.21
N SER A 8 13.57 -6.21 -20.34
CA SER A 8 13.54 -4.81 -20.74
C SER A 8 14.74 -4.42 -21.62
N GLU A 9 15.94 -4.84 -21.24
CA GLU A 9 17.16 -4.62 -22.03
C GLU A 9 17.08 -5.33 -23.39
N ASN A 10 16.68 -6.61 -23.42
CA ASN A 10 16.59 -7.40 -24.65
C ASN A 10 15.51 -6.89 -25.62
N THR A 11 14.45 -6.29 -25.09
CA THR A 11 13.34 -5.73 -25.91
C THR A 11 13.49 -4.24 -26.18
N ASN A 12 14.52 -3.61 -25.65
CA ASN A 12 14.72 -2.16 -25.68
C ASN A 12 13.48 -1.38 -25.19
N ASN A 13 12.80 -1.93 -24.18
CA ASN A 13 11.62 -1.32 -23.56
C ASN A 13 11.84 -1.15 -22.04
N PRO A 14 12.22 0.05 -21.56
CA PRO A 14 12.55 0.26 -20.15
C PRO A 14 11.31 0.37 -19.25
N VAL A 15 10.11 0.61 -19.78
CA VAL A 15 8.91 0.93 -19.03
C VAL A 15 8.51 -0.19 -18.04
N PRO A 16 8.49 -1.48 -18.40
CA PRO A 16 8.14 -2.55 -17.45
C PRO A 16 9.10 -2.65 -16.27
N TYR A 17 10.40 -2.39 -16.51
CA TYR A 17 11.38 -2.40 -15.42
C TYR A 17 11.22 -1.22 -14.47
N ALA A 18 10.99 -0.02 -14.99
CA ALA A 18 10.71 1.16 -14.18
C ALA A 18 9.48 0.97 -13.28
N ILE A 19 8.38 0.42 -13.81
CA ILE A 19 7.19 0.08 -13.02
C ILE A 19 7.52 -0.95 -11.95
N ALA A 20 8.28 -1.99 -12.28
CA ALA A 20 8.69 -3.02 -11.32
C ALA A 20 9.57 -2.46 -10.19
N GLN A 21 10.42 -1.47 -10.46
CA GLN A 21 11.18 -0.75 -9.44
C GLN A 21 10.27 0.05 -8.52
N ILE A 22 9.29 0.78 -9.03
CA ILE A 22 8.31 1.51 -8.21
C ILE A 22 7.56 0.56 -7.28
N ILE A 23 7.09 -0.58 -7.79
CA ILE A 23 6.42 -1.61 -6.98
C ILE A 23 7.36 -2.16 -5.91
N LYS A 24 8.64 -2.42 -6.25
CA LYS A 24 9.65 -2.86 -5.29
C LYS A 24 9.80 -1.84 -4.17
N VAL A 25 9.96 -0.56 -4.49
CA VAL A 25 10.09 0.51 -3.48
C VAL A 25 8.85 0.58 -2.60
N ALA A 26 7.65 0.53 -3.19
CA ALA A 26 6.39 0.55 -2.44
C ALA A 26 6.26 -0.62 -1.44
N ALA A 27 6.71 -1.82 -1.83
CA ALA A 27 6.72 -3.00 -0.96
C ALA A 27 7.81 -2.92 0.11
N MET A 28 9.05 -2.63 -0.30
CA MET A 28 10.21 -2.68 0.59
C MET A 28 10.24 -1.52 1.59
N SER A 29 9.62 -0.38 1.29
CA SER A 29 9.45 0.70 2.27
C SER A 29 8.64 0.23 3.48
N ARG A 30 7.59 -0.56 3.27
CA ARG A 30 6.83 -1.17 4.38
C ARG A 30 7.66 -2.16 5.19
N VAL A 31 8.54 -2.91 4.52
CA VAL A 31 9.41 -3.88 5.21
C VAL A 31 10.42 -3.16 6.10
N THR A 32 11.14 -2.16 5.58
CA THR A 32 12.12 -1.41 6.39
C THR A 32 11.46 -0.57 7.49
N ASP A 33 10.25 -0.02 7.24
CA ASP A 33 9.49 0.71 8.26
C ASP A 33 9.03 -0.20 9.41
N THR A 34 8.86 -1.50 9.14
CA THR A 34 8.45 -2.49 10.15
C THR A 34 9.65 -3.08 10.90
N TYR A 35 10.73 -3.38 10.20
CA TYR A 35 11.85 -4.17 10.72
C TYR A 35 13.15 -3.37 10.90
N GLY A 36 13.21 -2.11 10.46
CA GLY A 36 14.43 -1.29 10.47
C GLY A 36 15.41 -1.70 9.36
N PRO A 37 16.69 -1.93 9.66
CA PRO A 37 17.69 -2.38 8.68
C PRO A 37 17.25 -3.68 7.99
N ILE A 38 17.42 -3.75 6.67
CA ILE A 38 17.06 -4.92 5.86
C ILE A 38 18.14 -5.21 4.80
N PRO A 39 18.28 -6.44 4.31
CA PRO A 39 19.05 -6.71 3.10
C PRO A 39 18.33 -6.04 1.91
N TYR A 40 18.99 -5.14 1.20
CA TYR A 40 18.37 -4.44 0.06
C TYR A 40 19.32 -4.31 -1.15
N SER A 41 20.43 -3.58 -1.01
CA SER A 41 21.30 -3.22 -2.12
C SER A 41 22.07 -4.40 -2.73
N LYS A 42 22.35 -5.42 -1.92
CA LYS A 42 23.20 -6.57 -2.30
C LYS A 42 22.43 -7.85 -2.58
N ILE A 43 21.07 -7.78 -2.57
CA ILE A 43 20.24 -8.96 -2.85
C ILE A 43 20.48 -9.45 -4.29
N GLY A 44 20.76 -10.75 -4.41
CA GLY A 44 20.95 -11.41 -5.72
C GLY A 44 22.33 -11.14 -6.36
N GLN A 45 23.24 -10.51 -5.64
CA GLN A 45 24.63 -10.35 -6.08
C GLN A 45 25.48 -11.54 -5.60
N ASP A 46 26.40 -11.98 -6.44
CA ASP A 46 27.44 -12.98 -6.16
C ASP A 46 26.96 -14.39 -5.74
N GLY A 47 25.68 -14.71 -5.90
CA GLY A 47 25.16 -16.03 -5.52
C GLY A 47 25.28 -16.40 -4.04
N LYS A 48 25.55 -15.43 -3.17
CA LYS A 48 25.70 -15.64 -1.72
C LYS A 48 24.34 -15.83 -1.05
N ILE A 49 24.26 -16.79 -0.15
CA ILE A 49 23.08 -17.06 0.68
C ILE A 49 23.00 -16.03 1.84
N THR A 50 24.15 -15.65 2.39
CA THR A 50 24.22 -14.66 3.49
C THR A 50 24.45 -13.27 2.92
N ILE A 51 23.49 -12.37 3.13
CA ILE A 51 23.52 -11.00 2.63
C ILE A 51 23.56 -10.05 3.84
N PRO A 52 24.50 -9.08 3.88
CA PRO A 52 24.52 -8.08 4.93
C PRO A 52 23.30 -7.18 4.87
N TYR A 53 22.88 -6.67 6.02
CA TYR A 53 21.83 -5.67 6.13
C TYR A 53 22.38 -4.29 5.73
N ASP A 54 21.60 -3.56 4.98
CA ASP A 54 21.80 -2.13 4.77
C ASP A 54 21.12 -1.36 5.91
N THR A 55 21.69 -0.25 6.33
CA THR A 55 21.04 0.65 7.28
C THR A 55 19.75 1.22 6.69
N GLN A 56 18.82 1.63 7.53
CA GLN A 56 17.57 2.23 7.05
C GLN A 56 17.81 3.50 6.22
N GLU A 57 18.84 4.28 6.55
CA GLU A 57 19.26 5.44 5.76
C GLU A 57 19.73 5.04 4.35
N GLU A 58 20.58 4.01 4.24
CA GLU A 58 21.04 3.51 2.94
C GLU A 58 19.86 2.99 2.09
N VAL A 59 18.93 2.29 2.72
CA VAL A 59 17.71 1.79 2.05
C VAL A 59 16.84 2.93 1.54
N TYR A 60 16.59 3.98 2.33
CA TYR A 60 15.84 5.15 1.90
C TYR A 60 16.53 5.93 0.79
N ASN A 61 17.86 6.07 0.87
CA ASN A 61 18.65 6.68 -0.20
C ASN A 61 18.53 5.90 -1.52
N ALA A 62 18.52 4.57 -1.44
CA ALA A 62 18.29 3.72 -2.61
C ALA A 62 16.86 3.89 -3.15
N PHE A 63 15.83 3.99 -2.29
CA PHE A 63 14.45 4.24 -2.71
C PHE A 63 14.30 5.53 -3.51
N PHE A 64 14.85 6.64 -3.01
CA PHE A 64 14.77 7.92 -3.72
C PHE A 64 15.46 7.84 -5.09
N LYS A 65 16.65 7.26 -5.14
CA LYS A 65 17.36 7.06 -6.40
C LYS A 65 16.56 6.21 -7.40
N GLU A 66 16.05 5.07 -6.95
CA GLU A 66 15.26 4.18 -7.81
C GLU A 66 13.95 4.80 -8.28
N LEU A 67 13.31 5.63 -7.44
CA LEU A 67 12.12 6.39 -7.82
C LEU A 67 12.46 7.47 -8.85
N ASP A 68 13.55 8.22 -8.66
CA ASP A 68 13.96 9.27 -9.59
C ASP A 68 14.28 8.69 -10.98
N GLU A 69 15.07 7.63 -11.04
CA GLU A 69 15.37 6.90 -12.28
C GLU A 69 14.09 6.38 -12.96
N SER A 70 13.16 5.83 -12.18
CA SER A 70 11.90 5.30 -12.72
C SER A 70 10.97 6.39 -13.20
N ILE A 71 10.88 7.52 -12.47
CA ILE A 71 10.08 8.68 -12.84
C ILE A 71 10.59 9.29 -14.14
N GLU A 72 11.90 9.45 -14.29
CA GLU A 72 12.53 9.96 -15.51
C GLU A 72 12.19 9.07 -16.71
N VAL A 73 12.46 7.77 -16.61
CA VAL A 73 12.15 6.79 -17.68
C VAL A 73 10.67 6.81 -18.05
N LEU A 74 9.76 6.81 -17.08
CA LEU A 74 8.32 6.80 -17.36
C LEU A 74 7.83 8.14 -17.92
N THR A 75 8.43 9.26 -17.54
CA THR A 75 8.09 10.59 -18.05
C THR A 75 8.47 10.72 -19.53
N GLU A 76 9.67 10.26 -19.90
CA GLU A 76 10.10 10.21 -21.31
C GLU A 76 9.20 9.28 -22.14
N ASN A 77 8.71 8.20 -21.54
CA ASN A 77 7.86 7.20 -22.18
C ASN A 77 6.38 7.32 -21.80
N ARG A 78 5.90 8.50 -21.40
CA ARG A 78 4.54 8.74 -20.88
C ARG A 78 3.38 8.31 -21.78
N ASN A 79 3.64 8.19 -23.09
CA ASN A 79 2.68 7.77 -24.09
C ASN A 79 2.92 6.32 -24.58
N ALA A 80 3.82 5.58 -23.95
CA ALA A 80 4.10 4.21 -24.34
C ALA A 80 2.86 3.32 -24.10
N ALA A 81 2.62 2.41 -25.03
CA ALA A 81 1.56 1.44 -24.92
C ALA A 81 2.01 0.27 -24.03
N LEU A 82 1.34 0.07 -22.90
CA LEU A 82 1.45 -1.13 -22.09
C LEU A 82 0.25 -2.04 -22.32
N VAL A 83 0.47 -3.34 -22.13
CA VAL A 83 -0.62 -4.33 -22.20
C VAL A 83 -1.53 -4.13 -20.99
N ALA A 84 -2.73 -3.61 -21.22
CA ALA A 84 -3.67 -3.26 -20.14
C ALA A 84 -4.01 -4.44 -19.22
N SER A 85 -4.10 -5.65 -19.75
CA SER A 85 -4.38 -6.87 -18.98
C SER A 85 -3.21 -7.33 -18.10
N ALA A 86 -2.00 -6.82 -18.30
CA ALA A 86 -0.82 -7.10 -17.48
C ALA A 86 -0.62 -6.10 -16.34
N ASP A 87 -1.35 -4.98 -16.35
CA ASP A 87 -1.31 -3.93 -15.33
C ASP A 87 -2.60 -3.89 -14.52
N PHE A 88 -2.60 -4.55 -13.38
CA PHE A 88 -3.74 -4.66 -12.47
C PHE A 88 -4.03 -3.38 -11.67
N VAL A 89 -3.19 -2.35 -11.79
CA VAL A 89 -3.36 -1.07 -11.07
C VAL A 89 -3.97 -0.01 -11.98
N TYR A 90 -3.31 0.30 -13.09
CA TYR A 90 -3.66 1.42 -13.96
C TYR A 90 -4.03 1.03 -15.38
N SER A 91 -4.13 -0.29 -15.65
CA SER A 91 -4.52 -0.82 -16.97
C SER A 91 -3.66 -0.26 -18.12
N GLY A 92 -2.37 -0.15 -17.88
CA GLY A 92 -1.38 0.29 -18.86
C GLY A 92 -1.14 1.79 -18.96
N ASN A 93 -1.72 2.60 -18.07
CA ASN A 93 -1.54 4.05 -18.09
C ASN A 93 -0.24 4.47 -17.41
N VAL A 94 0.79 4.78 -18.20
CA VAL A 94 2.13 5.16 -17.74
C VAL A 94 2.11 6.47 -16.95
N GLN A 95 1.31 7.46 -17.35
CA GLN A 95 1.25 8.76 -16.65
C GLN A 95 0.72 8.59 -15.20
N LYS A 96 -0.22 7.66 -14.98
CA LYS A 96 -0.69 7.36 -13.62
C LYS A 96 0.37 6.66 -12.77
N TRP A 97 1.24 5.86 -13.39
CA TRP A 97 2.40 5.29 -12.70
C TRP A 97 3.39 6.38 -12.26
N VAL A 98 3.62 7.42 -13.08
CA VAL A 98 4.44 8.58 -12.69
C VAL A 98 3.80 9.31 -11.50
N LYS A 99 2.50 9.60 -11.57
CA LYS A 99 1.78 10.22 -10.44
C LYS A 99 1.89 9.41 -9.15
N PHE A 100 1.76 8.09 -9.25
CA PHE A 100 1.94 7.20 -8.09
C PHE A 100 3.38 7.24 -7.56
N ALA A 101 4.39 7.19 -8.42
CA ALA A 101 5.79 7.24 -8.03
C ALA A 101 6.15 8.56 -7.34
N ASN A 102 5.69 9.71 -7.87
CA ASN A 102 5.85 11.02 -7.24
C ASN A 102 5.14 11.08 -5.87
N SER A 103 3.93 10.55 -5.78
CA SER A 103 3.18 10.50 -4.51
C SER A 103 3.85 9.59 -3.48
N LEU A 104 4.42 8.47 -3.90
CA LEU A 104 5.21 7.59 -3.06
C LEU A 104 6.51 8.29 -2.59
N LYS A 105 7.19 9.01 -3.49
CA LYS A 105 8.37 9.80 -3.16
C LYS A 105 8.05 10.86 -2.10
N LEU A 106 6.93 11.58 -2.24
CA LEU A 106 6.45 12.54 -1.25
C LEU A 106 6.18 11.86 0.12
N ARG A 107 5.48 10.70 0.12
CA ARG A 107 5.24 9.92 1.36
C ARG A 107 6.54 9.57 2.07
N LEU A 108 7.54 9.07 1.33
CA LEU A 108 8.83 8.70 1.88
C LEU A 108 9.62 9.91 2.37
N ALA A 109 9.53 11.05 1.67
CA ALA A 109 10.16 12.31 2.06
C ALA A 109 9.63 12.80 3.43
N ILE A 110 8.30 12.80 3.62
CA ILE A 110 7.69 13.19 4.91
C ILE A 110 8.11 12.26 6.04
N ARG A 111 8.28 10.95 5.78
CA ARG A 111 8.73 9.99 6.82
C ARG A 111 10.11 10.29 7.37
N ILE A 112 11.00 10.86 6.58
CA ILE A 112 12.35 11.21 7.03
C ILE A 112 12.49 12.68 7.48
N ALA A 113 11.40 13.45 7.53
CA ALA A 113 11.43 14.88 7.83
C ALA A 113 12.15 15.23 9.15
N ASN A 114 11.97 14.40 10.19
CA ASN A 114 12.58 14.63 11.50
C ASN A 114 14.05 14.19 11.60
N VAL A 115 14.49 13.26 10.75
CA VAL A 115 15.87 12.69 10.82
C VAL A 115 16.79 13.24 9.74
N SER A 116 16.23 13.67 8.61
CA SER A 116 16.98 14.25 7.48
C SER A 116 16.17 15.36 6.80
N PRO A 117 15.93 16.51 7.48
CA PRO A 117 15.01 17.54 7.01
C PRO A 117 15.42 18.16 5.67
N ALA A 118 16.70 18.35 5.41
CA ALA A 118 17.18 18.92 4.15
C ALA A 118 16.86 18.01 2.97
N LYS A 119 17.15 16.70 3.10
CA LYS A 119 16.83 15.72 2.06
C LYS A 119 15.32 15.52 1.90
N ALA A 120 14.59 15.49 3.00
CA ALA A 120 13.14 15.39 2.98
C ALA A 120 12.51 16.55 2.20
N LYS A 121 12.96 17.79 2.44
CA LYS A 121 12.52 18.96 1.69
C LYS A 121 12.82 18.82 0.20
N GLU A 122 14.07 18.52 -0.16
CA GLU A 122 14.52 18.33 -1.55
C GLU A 122 13.64 17.30 -2.28
N MET A 123 13.41 16.13 -1.68
CA MET A 123 12.62 15.05 -2.27
C MET A 123 11.14 15.41 -2.36
N ALA A 124 10.59 16.08 -1.35
CA ALA A 124 9.20 16.54 -1.35
C ALA A 124 8.95 17.60 -2.42
N GLU A 125 9.79 18.62 -2.51
CA GLU A 125 9.70 19.69 -3.53
C GLU A 125 9.84 19.12 -4.94
N SER A 126 10.79 18.22 -5.16
CA SER A 126 10.99 17.54 -6.44
C SER A 126 9.77 16.72 -6.86
N ALA A 127 9.11 16.04 -5.91
CA ALA A 127 7.90 15.26 -6.20
C ALA A 127 6.69 16.15 -6.52
N VAL A 128 6.49 17.23 -5.75
CA VAL A 128 5.34 18.14 -5.91
C VAL A 128 5.43 18.96 -7.18
N ASN A 129 6.65 19.38 -7.57
CA ASN A 129 6.87 20.25 -8.74
C ASN A 129 7.04 19.48 -10.04
N HIS A 130 6.90 18.15 -10.03
CA HIS A 130 7.02 17.36 -11.26
C HIS A 130 5.89 17.65 -12.24
N GLU A 131 6.20 17.75 -13.55
CA GLU A 131 5.26 18.18 -14.61
C GLU A 131 3.98 17.32 -14.72
N LEU A 132 4.07 16.01 -14.41
CA LEU A 132 2.92 15.09 -14.42
C LEU A 132 2.17 15.05 -13.07
N GLY A 133 2.69 15.75 -12.04
CA GLY A 133 2.04 15.92 -10.75
C GLY A 133 1.98 14.65 -9.89
N LEU A 134 1.05 14.68 -8.97
CA LEU A 134 0.76 13.66 -7.96
C LEU A 134 -0.59 12.99 -8.22
N ILE A 135 -0.96 12.02 -7.38
CA ILE A 135 -2.35 11.55 -7.29
C ILE A 135 -3.19 12.68 -6.70
N GLU A 136 -4.11 13.25 -7.49
CA GLU A 136 -4.94 14.39 -7.09
C GLU A 136 -6.42 14.07 -7.00
N THR A 137 -6.86 13.08 -7.77
CA THR A 137 -8.28 12.69 -7.83
C THR A 137 -8.46 11.22 -7.56
N ASN A 138 -9.69 10.82 -7.21
CA ASN A 138 -10.01 9.39 -7.03
C ASN A 138 -9.77 8.53 -8.28
N ALA A 139 -9.78 9.15 -9.47
CA ALA A 139 -9.47 8.46 -10.71
C ALA A 139 -7.98 8.09 -10.84
N ASP A 140 -7.10 8.75 -10.06
CA ASP A 140 -5.66 8.48 -10.02
C ASP A 140 -5.26 7.50 -8.91
N ASN A 141 -6.20 7.09 -8.04
CA ASN A 141 -5.91 6.19 -6.92
C ASN A 141 -5.17 4.93 -7.38
N ALA A 142 -4.10 4.60 -6.68
CA ALA A 142 -3.37 3.35 -6.89
C ALA A 142 -4.11 2.20 -6.22
N THR A 143 -4.82 1.42 -7.03
CA THR A 143 -5.72 0.38 -6.54
C THR A 143 -5.44 -0.93 -7.29
N TRP A 144 -4.93 -1.92 -6.56
CA TRP A 144 -4.70 -3.25 -7.11
C TRP A 144 -6.03 -4.00 -7.25
N LYS A 145 -6.36 -4.39 -8.46
CA LYS A 145 -7.59 -5.13 -8.80
C LYS A 145 -7.30 -6.62 -8.89
N TYR A 146 -8.23 -7.43 -8.43
CA TYR A 146 -8.17 -8.88 -8.53
C TYR A 146 -9.10 -9.39 -9.62
N PHE A 147 -8.66 -10.38 -10.38
CA PHE A 147 -9.40 -10.94 -11.51
C PHE A 147 -9.36 -12.47 -11.50
N GLY A 148 -10.44 -13.07 -11.98
CA GLY A 148 -10.55 -14.51 -12.15
C GLY A 148 -10.52 -15.27 -10.82
N THR A 149 -9.59 -16.20 -10.69
CA THR A 149 -9.43 -17.05 -9.49
C THR A 149 -8.54 -16.45 -8.41
N ILE A 150 -7.94 -15.28 -8.66
CA ILE A 150 -7.06 -14.61 -7.70
C ILE A 150 -7.92 -13.81 -6.73
N SER A 151 -7.88 -14.19 -5.46
CA SER A 151 -8.63 -13.51 -4.39
C SER A 151 -7.76 -12.49 -3.67
N ASN A 152 -8.42 -11.46 -3.12
CA ASN A 152 -7.80 -10.49 -2.23
C ASN A 152 -7.20 -11.21 -1.00
N PRO A 153 -5.88 -11.11 -0.74
CA PRO A 153 -5.26 -11.77 0.39
C PRO A 153 -5.76 -11.27 1.75
N LEU A 154 -6.23 -10.01 1.85
CA LEU A 154 -6.85 -9.51 3.07
C LEU A 154 -8.18 -10.22 3.33
N PHE A 155 -8.99 -10.46 2.28
CA PHE A 155 -10.21 -11.27 2.42
C PHE A 155 -9.85 -12.66 2.97
N MET A 156 -8.86 -13.33 2.40
CA MET A 156 -8.44 -14.65 2.87
C MET A 156 -7.98 -14.64 4.33
N ALA A 157 -7.30 -13.58 4.77
CA ALA A 157 -6.82 -13.46 6.14
C ALA A 157 -7.94 -13.12 7.15
N VAL A 158 -8.81 -12.15 6.82
CA VAL A 158 -9.82 -11.67 7.79
C VAL A 158 -11.09 -12.50 7.82
N ARG A 159 -11.36 -13.30 6.75
CA ARG A 159 -12.52 -14.20 6.66
C ARG A 159 -12.16 -15.67 6.92
N TYR A 160 -10.92 -15.93 7.39
CA TYR A 160 -10.45 -17.28 7.67
C TYR A 160 -11.31 -17.97 8.74
N ASN A 161 -11.63 -19.24 8.52
CA ASN A 161 -12.47 -20.07 9.40
C ASN A 161 -13.87 -19.51 9.70
N GLU A 162 -14.39 -18.59 8.89
CA GLU A 162 -15.68 -17.95 9.16
C GLU A 162 -16.85 -18.94 9.22
N GLU A 163 -16.92 -19.87 8.28
CA GLU A 163 -18.01 -20.85 8.22
C GLU A 163 -17.87 -21.92 9.31
N ALA A 164 -16.64 -22.31 9.64
CA ALA A 164 -16.37 -23.42 10.56
C ALA A 164 -16.51 -23.03 12.03
N SER A 165 -16.15 -21.78 12.39
CA SER A 165 -16.06 -21.37 13.81
C SER A 165 -16.47 -19.92 14.08
N GLY A 166 -17.14 -19.26 13.13
CA GLY A 166 -17.51 -17.85 13.24
C GLY A 166 -16.37 -16.88 12.88
N GLY A 167 -15.21 -17.40 12.48
CA GLY A 167 -14.05 -16.63 12.07
C GLY A 167 -13.04 -16.37 13.20
N ASP A 168 -11.80 -16.16 12.79
CA ASP A 168 -10.70 -15.88 13.73
C ASP A 168 -10.43 -14.36 13.86
N THR A 169 -11.07 -13.54 13.03
CA THR A 169 -10.86 -12.09 12.99
C THR A 169 -12.17 -11.33 13.10
N HIS A 170 -12.27 -10.47 14.11
CA HIS A 170 -13.44 -9.60 14.33
C HIS A 170 -13.01 -8.16 14.58
N PRO A 171 -13.87 -7.16 14.26
CA PRO A 171 -13.66 -5.80 14.71
C PRO A 171 -13.54 -5.74 16.23
N ALA A 172 -12.55 -5.00 16.74
CA ALA A 172 -12.42 -4.82 18.17
C ALA A 172 -13.61 -4.01 18.74
N ALA A 173 -14.01 -4.34 19.98
CA ALA A 173 -15.06 -3.60 20.68
C ALA A 173 -14.75 -2.10 20.78
N ASP A 174 -13.48 -1.74 20.91
CA ASP A 174 -13.03 -0.34 21.02
C ASP A 174 -13.50 0.51 19.83
N ILE A 175 -13.21 0.08 18.60
CA ILE A 175 -13.63 0.84 17.40
C ILE A 175 -15.14 0.84 17.23
N ILE A 176 -15.79 -0.29 17.48
CA ILE A 176 -17.25 -0.38 17.32
C ILE A 176 -17.96 0.50 18.35
N CYS A 177 -17.56 0.46 19.63
CA CYS A 177 -18.16 1.31 20.67
C CYS A 177 -17.94 2.81 20.36
N TYR A 178 -16.75 3.19 19.89
CA TYR A 178 -16.47 4.56 19.47
C TYR A 178 -17.40 5.00 18.34
N MET A 179 -17.51 4.21 17.28
CA MET A 179 -18.35 4.53 16.13
C MET A 179 -19.84 4.49 16.48
N ASN A 180 -20.27 3.60 17.39
CA ASN A 180 -21.65 3.57 17.90
C ASN A 180 -21.94 4.83 18.71
N GLY A 181 -21.05 5.25 19.60
CA GLY A 181 -21.21 6.43 20.45
C GLY A 181 -21.36 7.72 19.65
N TYR A 182 -20.66 7.85 18.52
CA TYR A 182 -20.77 9.01 17.62
C TYR A 182 -21.81 8.83 16.51
N ASN A 183 -22.53 7.73 16.49
CA ASN A 183 -23.47 7.38 15.41
C ASN A 183 -22.82 7.50 14.01
N ASP A 184 -21.59 7.01 13.86
CA ASP A 184 -20.79 7.15 12.65
C ASP A 184 -21.34 6.28 11.52
N ASN A 185 -21.84 6.91 10.46
CA ASN A 185 -22.43 6.23 9.32
C ASN A 185 -21.45 5.35 8.53
N ARG A 186 -20.13 5.53 8.70
CA ARG A 186 -19.11 4.69 8.05
C ARG A 186 -19.14 3.24 8.54
N ARG A 187 -19.77 2.96 9.69
CA ARG A 187 -19.95 1.60 10.22
C ARG A 187 -20.49 0.64 9.15
N ALA A 188 -21.54 1.04 8.45
CA ALA A 188 -22.19 0.24 7.41
C ALA A 188 -21.28 -0.04 6.19
N SER A 189 -20.23 0.78 5.99
CA SER A 189 -19.25 0.57 4.93
C SER A 189 -18.09 -0.33 5.37
N TYR A 190 -17.76 -0.35 6.67
CA TYR A 190 -16.61 -1.07 7.21
C TYR A 190 -16.96 -2.45 7.74
N PHE A 191 -18.18 -2.60 8.28
CA PHE A 191 -18.59 -3.79 9.02
C PHE A 191 -19.93 -4.33 8.55
N GLU A 192 -20.08 -5.64 8.67
CA GLU A 192 -21.37 -6.31 8.61
C GLU A 192 -22.07 -6.18 9.97
N GLU A 193 -23.40 -6.14 9.97
CA GLU A 193 -24.17 -6.09 11.20
C GLU A 193 -23.98 -7.35 12.06
N SER A 194 -24.11 -7.18 13.35
CA SER A 194 -24.08 -8.28 14.29
C SER A 194 -25.36 -9.13 14.17
N LYS A 195 -25.31 -10.35 14.68
CA LYS A 195 -26.50 -11.24 14.74
C LYS A 195 -27.18 -11.21 16.11
N TRP A 196 -26.75 -10.34 17.02
CA TRP A 196 -27.44 -10.16 18.29
C TRP A 196 -28.70 -9.32 18.13
N GLU A 197 -29.80 -9.78 18.74
CA GLU A 197 -31.06 -9.07 18.71
C GLU A 197 -30.94 -7.69 19.39
N GLY A 198 -31.42 -6.67 18.72
CA GLY A 198 -31.39 -5.28 19.21
C GLY A 198 -30.06 -4.54 19.05
N GLU A 199 -29.02 -5.20 18.56
CA GLU A 199 -27.67 -4.61 18.44
C GLU A 199 -27.16 -4.67 17.00
N SER A 200 -27.09 -3.53 16.31
CA SER A 200 -26.65 -3.49 14.89
C SER A 200 -25.18 -3.79 14.72
N TYR A 201 -24.30 -3.27 15.61
CA TYR A 201 -22.86 -3.48 15.50
C TYR A 201 -22.27 -3.80 16.87
N VAL A 202 -21.63 -4.98 16.96
CA VAL A 202 -20.99 -5.48 18.19
C VAL A 202 -19.57 -5.95 17.86
N GLY A 203 -18.58 -5.34 18.52
CA GLY A 203 -17.17 -5.70 18.37
C GLY A 203 -16.71 -6.69 19.45
N LEU A 204 -15.70 -7.49 19.11
CA LEU A 204 -15.12 -8.45 20.05
C LEU A 204 -14.17 -7.72 21.03
N ARG A 205 -14.40 -7.91 22.33
CA ARG A 205 -13.55 -7.34 23.38
C ARG A 205 -12.16 -8.00 23.34
N ARG A 206 -11.11 -7.19 23.36
CA ARG A 206 -9.73 -7.68 23.44
C ARG A 206 -9.43 -8.29 24.81
N GLY A 207 -8.57 -9.30 24.82
CA GLY A 207 -8.10 -9.94 26.06
C GLY A 207 -9.11 -10.87 26.76
N ILE A 208 -10.20 -11.24 26.09
CA ILE A 208 -11.13 -12.25 26.62
C ILE A 208 -10.58 -13.66 26.39
N ASP A 209 -11.02 -14.61 27.22
CA ASP A 209 -10.77 -16.03 27.02
C ASP A 209 -11.64 -16.56 25.86
N LEU A 210 -11.03 -16.69 24.68
CA LEU A 210 -11.70 -17.11 23.46
C LEU A 210 -12.26 -18.54 23.55
N SER A 211 -11.69 -19.41 24.39
CA SER A 211 -12.14 -20.79 24.54
C SER A 211 -13.58 -20.87 25.09
N LYS A 212 -13.97 -19.87 25.89
CA LYS A 212 -15.30 -19.79 26.52
C LYS A 212 -16.32 -19.01 25.68
N ALA A 213 -15.84 -18.23 24.68
CA ALA A 213 -16.69 -17.36 23.89
C ALA A 213 -16.95 -17.88 22.45
N ARG A 214 -16.35 -19.02 22.08
CA ARG A 214 -16.31 -19.51 20.70
C ARG A 214 -17.68 -19.71 20.06
N GLU A 215 -18.67 -20.19 20.81
CA GLU A 215 -20.03 -20.39 20.28
C GLU A 215 -20.74 -19.08 19.92
N SER A 216 -20.33 -17.97 20.53
CA SER A 216 -20.92 -16.65 20.26
C SER A 216 -20.22 -15.86 19.17
N PHE A 217 -19.07 -16.32 18.64
CA PHE A 217 -18.28 -15.58 17.64
C PHE A 217 -19.05 -15.28 16.37
N ILE A 218 -19.90 -16.21 15.96
CA ILE A 218 -20.76 -16.03 14.77
C ILE A 218 -21.71 -14.84 14.88
N ASN A 219 -21.97 -14.34 16.10
CA ASN A 219 -22.88 -13.24 16.36
C ASN A 219 -22.20 -11.85 16.32
N TYR A 220 -20.86 -11.79 16.46
CA TYR A 220 -20.15 -10.52 16.36
C TYR A 220 -20.18 -9.94 14.94
N SER A 221 -20.07 -8.63 14.84
CA SER A 221 -19.85 -7.95 13.57
C SER A 221 -18.57 -8.46 12.90
N ARG A 222 -18.53 -8.38 11.57
CA ARG A 222 -17.41 -8.82 10.75
C ARG A 222 -16.90 -7.68 9.89
N VAL A 223 -15.68 -7.79 9.42
CA VAL A 223 -15.14 -6.86 8.43
C VAL A 223 -15.87 -7.08 7.11
N LYS A 224 -16.42 -5.99 6.54
CA LYS A 224 -17.11 -6.03 5.27
C LYS A 224 -16.11 -6.01 4.13
N ILE A 225 -15.75 -7.18 3.65
CA ILE A 225 -14.77 -7.39 2.58
C ILE A 225 -15.18 -8.58 1.73
N SER A 226 -14.96 -8.51 0.43
CA SER A 226 -15.16 -9.61 -0.52
C SER A 226 -13.85 -10.07 -1.15
N SER A 227 -13.87 -11.26 -1.74
CA SER A 227 -12.69 -11.84 -2.41
C SER A 227 -12.22 -11.02 -3.62
N SER A 228 -13.12 -10.26 -4.24
CA SER A 228 -12.84 -9.42 -5.41
C SER A 228 -12.57 -7.95 -5.07
N ASP A 229 -12.68 -7.56 -3.79
CA ASP A 229 -12.43 -6.17 -3.40
C ASP A 229 -10.98 -5.78 -3.72
N PRO A 230 -10.77 -4.60 -4.32
CA PRO A 230 -9.43 -4.14 -4.65
C PRO A 230 -8.65 -3.71 -3.39
N VAL A 231 -7.34 -3.88 -3.43
CA VAL A 231 -6.45 -3.35 -2.37
C VAL A 231 -5.98 -1.95 -2.75
N LEU A 232 -6.29 -0.99 -1.91
CA LEU A 232 -5.84 0.40 -2.07
C LEU A 232 -4.41 0.56 -1.56
N TRP A 233 -3.50 0.98 -2.44
CA TRP A 233 -2.11 1.26 -2.09
C TRP A 233 -1.89 2.72 -1.71
N MET A 234 -2.57 3.66 -2.41
CA MET A 234 -2.50 5.10 -2.17
C MET A 234 -3.71 5.79 -2.78
N ASN A 235 -4.27 6.76 -2.09
CA ASN A 235 -5.40 7.54 -2.57
C ASN A 235 -5.13 9.05 -2.58
N ALA A 236 -5.98 9.79 -3.28
CA ALA A 236 -5.88 11.24 -3.40
C ALA A 236 -5.99 11.96 -2.04
N ALA A 237 -6.81 11.45 -1.13
CA ALA A 237 -6.97 12.05 0.20
C ALA A 237 -5.66 11.97 1.01
N GLU A 238 -4.99 10.81 1.02
CA GLU A 238 -3.67 10.66 1.66
C GLU A 238 -2.66 11.65 1.07
N VAL A 239 -2.59 11.74 -0.27
CA VAL A 239 -1.64 12.62 -0.95
C VAL A 239 -1.94 14.09 -0.66
N ALA A 240 -3.21 14.49 -0.57
CA ALA A 240 -3.60 15.84 -0.16
C ALA A 240 -3.12 16.16 1.27
N PHE A 241 -3.25 15.23 2.22
CA PHE A 241 -2.73 15.40 3.57
C PHE A 241 -1.19 15.45 3.60
N LEU A 242 -0.50 14.61 2.83
CA LEU A 242 0.97 14.67 2.72
C LEU A 242 1.46 16.00 2.15
N ARG A 243 0.75 16.58 1.16
CA ARG A 243 1.06 17.92 0.65
C ARG A 243 0.86 18.99 1.70
N ALA A 244 -0.25 18.93 2.46
CA ALA A 244 -0.51 19.87 3.54
C ALA A 244 0.54 19.78 4.64
N GLU A 245 0.94 18.58 5.04
CA GLU A 245 2.00 18.34 6.01
C GLU A 245 3.36 18.88 5.51
N ALA A 246 3.73 18.59 4.25
CA ALA A 246 4.95 19.13 3.65
C ALA A 246 4.99 20.65 3.68
N THR A 247 3.87 21.31 3.35
CA THR A 247 3.76 22.78 3.40
C THR A 247 3.85 23.34 4.82
N ALA A 248 3.40 22.59 5.83
CA ALA A 248 3.48 23.01 7.22
C ALA A 248 4.88 22.83 7.82
N VAL A 249 5.67 21.87 7.29
CA VAL A 249 7.01 21.54 7.78
C VAL A 249 8.10 22.35 7.06
N TYR A 250 7.89 22.69 5.79
CA TYR A 250 8.86 23.38 4.91
C TYR A 250 8.34 24.71 4.38
#